data_70987a299d5c5a61dec6b30d8f297021
#
_entry.id   70987a299d5c5a61dec6b30d8f297021
#
_cell.length_a   1.000
_cell.length_b   1.000
_cell.length_c   1.000
_cell.angle_alpha   90.00
_cell.angle_beta   90.00
_cell.angle_gamma   90.00
#
_symmetry.space_group_name_H-M   'P 1'
#
loop_
_entity.id
_entity.type
_entity.pdbx_description
1 polymer ?
#
loop_
_entity_poly.entity_id
_entity_poly.type
_entity_poly.pdbx_seq_one_letter_code
_entity_poly.pdbx_strand_id
1 'polypeptide(L)'
;MKNTLYRKLLYVISMVLLSLVAVLLFRPEEGIFRMHVIANSDSAADQATKLAVRDAILDYERGMGNVGSAEEVKARLMDDGRGICAAIDNVLRDRGMDYSAELHIGTYDFPDREYGGRLYPAGRYQALRVILGEGKGKNWWCVMFPPLCILEGENGKIEDEAKFDSLIMKLIREAKKNERAE
;
A
#
# COMPACT_ATOMS: atom_id res chain seq x y z
N MET A 1 8.56 51.47 17.23
CA MET A 1 7.45 50.83 16.47
C MET A 1 7.92 50.01 15.24
N LYS A 2 8.80 50.50 14.36
CA LYS A 2 9.26 49.79 13.13
C LYS A 2 9.92 48.44 13.44
N ASN A 3 10.79 48.31 14.49
CA ASN A 3 11.50 47.09 14.84
C ASN A 3 10.56 45.95 15.33
N THR A 4 9.46 46.32 16.00
CA THR A 4 8.50 45.31 16.52
C THR A 4 7.66 44.74 15.39
N LEU A 5 7.29 45.56 14.41
CA LEU A 5 6.56 45.14 13.20
C LEU A 5 7.44 44.21 12.34
N TYR A 6 8.70 44.57 12.13
CA TYR A 6 9.67 43.77 11.38
C TYR A 6 9.92 42.40 12.05
N ARG A 7 10.06 42.36 13.38
CA ARG A 7 10.19 41.09 14.11
C ARG A 7 8.95 40.19 13.97
N LYS A 8 7.75 40.78 14.07
CA LYS A 8 6.50 40.01 13.84
C LYS A 8 6.42 39.44 12.43
N LEU A 9 6.81 40.24 11.43
CA LEU A 9 6.85 39.80 10.04
C LEU A 9 7.83 38.62 9.85
N LEU A 10 9.02 38.68 10.43
CA LEU A 10 10.01 37.60 10.39
C LEU A 10 9.48 36.30 11.03
N TYR A 11 8.76 36.39 12.16
CA TYR A 11 8.15 35.22 12.78
C TYR A 11 7.08 34.58 11.88
N VAL A 12 6.23 35.37 11.26
CA VAL A 12 5.21 34.86 10.32
C VAL A 12 5.86 34.17 9.12
N ILE A 13 6.89 34.78 8.53
CA ILE A 13 7.62 34.18 7.41
C ILE A 13 8.27 32.85 7.83
N SER A 14 8.91 32.81 9.00
CA SER A 14 9.55 31.59 9.49
C SER A 14 8.53 30.47 9.76
N MET A 15 7.35 30.79 10.31
CA MET A 15 6.28 29.84 10.54
C MET A 15 5.71 29.29 9.21
N VAL A 16 5.52 30.16 8.21
CA VAL A 16 5.08 29.72 6.87
C VAL A 16 6.12 28.85 6.21
N LEU A 17 7.40 29.20 6.30
CA LEU A 17 8.50 28.40 5.76
C LEU A 17 8.59 27.03 6.43
N LEU A 18 8.46 26.98 7.75
CA LEU A 18 8.48 25.75 8.53
C LEU A 18 7.29 24.83 8.17
N SER A 19 6.09 25.42 8.01
CA SER A 19 4.91 24.67 7.60
C SER A 19 5.05 24.12 6.18
N LEU A 20 5.64 24.88 5.25
CA LEU A 20 5.90 24.44 3.87
C LEU A 20 6.90 23.27 3.85
N VAL A 21 7.98 23.39 4.62
CA VAL A 21 8.97 22.31 4.77
C VAL A 21 8.32 21.05 5.36
N ALA A 22 7.48 21.19 6.39
CA ALA A 22 6.76 20.07 6.97
C ALA A 22 5.85 19.39 5.94
N VAL A 23 5.10 20.15 5.13
CA VAL A 23 4.26 19.60 4.06
C VAL A 23 5.09 18.83 3.04
N LEU A 24 6.27 19.35 2.65
CA LEU A 24 7.16 18.69 1.69
C LEU A 24 7.78 17.40 2.26
N LEU A 25 8.17 17.40 3.54
CA LEU A 25 8.77 16.24 4.20
C LEU A 25 7.76 15.12 4.51
N PHE A 26 6.48 15.45 4.65
CA PHE A 26 5.43 14.49 4.99
C PHE A 26 4.51 14.12 3.81
N ARG A 27 4.94 14.40 2.57
CA ARG A 27 4.22 13.92 1.39
C ARG A 27 4.33 12.39 1.28
N PRO A 28 3.23 11.69 0.96
CA PRO A 28 3.32 10.28 0.62
C PRO A 28 4.10 10.12 -0.71
N GLU A 29 4.78 9.00 -0.85
CA GLU A 29 5.41 8.61 -2.13
C GLU A 29 4.34 8.49 -3.22
N GLU A 30 4.51 9.24 -4.31
CA GLU A 30 3.58 9.27 -5.44
C GLU A 30 3.79 8.05 -6.35
N GLY A 31 2.73 7.58 -7.00
CA GLY A 31 2.79 6.49 -7.96
C GLY A 31 2.96 5.09 -7.35
N ILE A 32 2.93 4.97 -6.02
CA ILE A 32 3.02 3.69 -5.31
C ILE A 32 1.79 3.52 -4.43
N PHE A 33 1.10 2.39 -4.58
CA PHE A 33 0.02 1.99 -3.68
C PHE A 33 0.40 0.70 -2.97
N ARG A 34 0.38 0.72 -1.64
CA ARG A 34 0.85 -0.40 -0.82
C ARG A 34 -0.30 -1.20 -0.20
N MET A 35 0.04 -2.37 0.36
CA MET A 35 -0.87 -3.20 1.15
C MET A 35 -0.22 -3.54 2.49
N HIS A 36 -1.03 -3.50 3.54
CA HIS A 36 -0.64 -3.86 4.90
C HIS A 36 -1.72 -4.76 5.50
N VAL A 37 -1.40 -6.02 5.77
CA VAL A 37 -2.31 -6.96 6.45
C VAL A 37 -1.76 -7.27 7.83
N ILE A 38 -2.60 -7.09 8.86
CA ILE A 38 -2.27 -7.32 10.27
C ILE A 38 -3.04 -8.55 10.73
N ALA A 39 -2.34 -9.56 11.24
CA ALA A 39 -2.98 -10.75 11.78
C ALA A 39 -3.70 -10.46 13.11
N ASN A 40 -4.73 -11.24 13.42
CA ASN A 40 -5.41 -11.19 14.72
C ASN A 40 -4.43 -11.41 15.88
N SER A 41 -3.64 -12.49 15.80
CA SER A 41 -2.59 -12.82 16.78
C SER A 41 -1.37 -13.47 16.11
N ASP A 42 -0.37 -13.85 16.92
CA ASP A 42 0.81 -14.61 16.44
C ASP A 42 0.59 -16.12 16.44
N SER A 43 -0.64 -16.62 16.66
CA SER A 43 -0.94 -18.04 16.53
C SER A 43 -0.68 -18.54 15.11
N ALA A 44 -0.31 -19.79 14.96
CA ALA A 44 -0.08 -20.39 13.63
C ALA A 44 -1.33 -20.31 12.73
N ALA A 45 -2.54 -20.46 13.33
CA ALA A 45 -3.79 -20.34 12.61
C ALA A 45 -4.02 -18.93 12.07
N ASP A 46 -3.83 -17.89 12.91
CA ASP A 46 -3.99 -16.49 12.50
C ASP A 46 -2.94 -16.05 11.47
N GLN A 47 -1.69 -16.52 11.61
CA GLN A 47 -0.65 -16.24 10.63
C GLN A 47 -0.97 -16.89 9.27
N ALA A 48 -1.44 -18.14 9.25
CA ALA A 48 -1.88 -18.80 8.02
C ALA A 48 -3.14 -18.12 7.42
N THR A 49 -4.06 -17.65 8.25
CA THR A 49 -5.25 -16.90 7.81
C THR A 49 -4.86 -15.57 7.19
N LYS A 50 -3.93 -14.83 7.79
CA LYS A 50 -3.38 -13.58 7.20
C LYS A 50 -2.84 -13.82 5.79
N LEU A 51 -2.10 -14.89 5.56
CA LEU A 51 -1.56 -15.21 4.24
C LEU A 51 -2.68 -15.57 3.25
N ALA A 52 -3.69 -16.33 3.67
CA ALA A 52 -4.84 -16.64 2.83
C ALA A 52 -5.66 -15.38 2.47
N VAL A 53 -5.83 -14.45 3.41
CA VAL A 53 -6.46 -13.15 3.15
C VAL A 53 -5.64 -12.33 2.16
N ARG A 54 -4.31 -12.27 2.32
CA ARG A 54 -3.41 -11.66 1.34
C ARG A 54 -3.66 -12.23 -0.06
N ASP A 55 -3.68 -13.54 -0.20
CA ASP A 55 -3.84 -14.22 -1.48
C ASP A 55 -5.20 -13.90 -2.11
N ALA A 56 -6.29 -13.89 -1.32
CA ALA A 56 -7.61 -13.51 -1.80
C ALA A 56 -7.66 -12.04 -2.29
N ILE A 57 -6.95 -11.12 -1.62
CA ILE A 57 -6.85 -9.73 -2.06
C ILE A 57 -6.08 -9.64 -3.39
N LEU A 58 -5.00 -10.39 -3.54
CA LEU A 58 -4.21 -10.42 -4.79
C LEU A 58 -4.99 -11.05 -5.95
N ASP A 59 -5.78 -12.09 -5.69
CA ASP A 59 -6.66 -12.68 -6.70
C ASP A 59 -7.76 -11.71 -7.12
N TYR A 60 -8.33 -10.98 -6.16
CA TYR A 60 -9.30 -9.91 -6.44
C TYR A 60 -8.67 -8.80 -7.30
N GLU A 61 -7.44 -8.36 -6.97
CA GLU A 61 -6.69 -7.37 -7.76
C GLU A 61 -6.46 -7.85 -9.19
N ARG A 62 -6.05 -9.10 -9.39
CA ARG A 62 -5.92 -9.70 -10.74
C ARG A 62 -7.22 -9.64 -11.53
N GLY A 63 -8.35 -9.84 -10.86
CA GLY A 63 -9.70 -9.75 -11.45
C GLY A 63 -10.08 -8.34 -11.91
N MET A 64 -9.45 -7.30 -11.37
CA MET A 64 -9.69 -5.93 -11.82
C MET A 64 -9.18 -5.63 -13.24
N GLY A 65 -8.36 -6.51 -13.81
CA GLY A 65 -7.72 -6.31 -15.12
C GLY A 65 -6.55 -5.31 -15.04
N ASN A 66 -6.18 -4.75 -16.19
CA ASN A 66 -5.07 -3.79 -16.24
C ASN A 66 -5.42 -2.50 -15.49
N VAL A 67 -4.58 -2.11 -14.55
CA VAL A 67 -4.58 -0.83 -13.84
C VAL A 67 -3.32 -0.07 -14.24
N GLY A 68 -3.48 1.20 -14.60
CA GLY A 68 -2.38 2.04 -15.12
C GLY A 68 -1.71 2.91 -14.06
N SER A 69 -2.31 3.08 -12.87
CA SER A 69 -1.77 3.94 -11.82
C SER A 69 -2.18 3.51 -10.41
N ALA A 70 -1.46 4.01 -9.40
CA ALA A 70 -1.78 3.84 -7.99
C ALA A 70 -3.17 4.43 -7.64
N GLU A 71 -3.51 5.57 -8.24
CA GLU A 71 -4.79 6.25 -8.07
C GLU A 71 -5.93 5.42 -8.62
N GLU A 72 -5.71 4.75 -9.75
CA GLU A 72 -6.72 3.86 -10.35
C GLU A 72 -6.97 2.63 -9.47
N VAL A 73 -5.92 1.99 -8.92
CA VAL A 73 -6.07 0.90 -7.93
C VAL A 73 -6.91 1.37 -6.76
N LYS A 74 -6.55 2.52 -6.17
CA LYS A 74 -7.29 3.12 -5.06
C LYS A 74 -8.75 3.39 -5.41
N ALA A 75 -9.02 4.00 -6.57
CA ALA A 75 -10.37 4.32 -7.00
C ALA A 75 -11.23 3.06 -7.14
N ARG A 76 -10.70 2.00 -7.78
CA ARG A 76 -11.41 0.72 -7.95
C ARG A 76 -11.70 0.03 -6.62
N LEU A 77 -10.75 0.04 -5.68
CA LEU A 77 -10.95 -0.49 -4.33
C LEU A 77 -12.02 0.29 -3.55
N MET A 78 -12.14 1.60 -3.78
CA MET A 78 -13.18 2.43 -3.15
C MET A 78 -14.55 2.21 -3.79
N ASP A 79 -14.61 1.96 -5.11
CA ASP A 79 -15.85 1.75 -5.85
C ASP A 79 -16.45 0.37 -5.56
N ASP A 80 -15.62 -0.68 -5.55
CA ASP A 80 -16.04 -2.06 -5.25
C ASP A 80 -15.56 -2.57 -3.88
N GLY A 81 -15.67 -1.73 -2.85
CA GLY A 81 -15.33 -2.13 -1.48
C GLY A 81 -16.08 -3.37 -0.98
N ARG A 82 -17.29 -3.64 -1.52
CA ARG A 82 -18.07 -4.83 -1.15
C ARG A 82 -17.48 -6.11 -1.71
N GLY A 83 -16.93 -6.09 -2.92
CA GLY A 83 -16.33 -7.27 -3.54
C GLY A 83 -15.10 -7.75 -2.77
N ILE A 84 -14.20 -6.84 -2.43
CA ILE A 84 -13.01 -7.18 -1.65
C ILE A 84 -13.36 -7.62 -0.21
N CYS A 85 -14.33 -6.98 0.45
CA CYS A 85 -14.81 -7.44 1.76
C CYS A 85 -15.36 -8.86 1.68
N ALA A 86 -16.21 -9.15 0.67
CA ALA A 86 -16.78 -10.48 0.48
C ALA A 86 -15.69 -11.55 0.24
N ALA A 87 -14.64 -11.23 -0.52
CA ALA A 87 -13.51 -12.14 -0.73
C ALA A 87 -12.80 -12.48 0.59
N ILE A 88 -12.55 -11.48 1.44
CA ILE A 88 -11.93 -11.66 2.75
C ILE A 88 -12.84 -12.44 3.69
N ASP A 89 -14.13 -12.11 3.77
CA ASP A 89 -15.11 -12.77 4.63
C ASP A 89 -15.28 -14.26 4.27
N ASN A 90 -15.18 -14.60 2.98
CA ASN A 90 -15.17 -16.00 2.54
C ASN A 90 -13.95 -16.75 3.13
N VAL A 91 -12.76 -16.16 3.05
CA VAL A 91 -11.55 -16.76 3.63
C VAL A 91 -11.71 -16.96 5.14
N LEU A 92 -12.19 -15.95 5.87
CA LEU A 92 -12.36 -16.06 7.33
C LEU A 92 -13.35 -17.16 7.68
N ARG A 93 -14.47 -17.25 6.99
CA ARG A 93 -15.50 -18.28 7.18
C ARG A 93 -14.97 -19.70 6.87
N ASP A 94 -14.31 -19.86 5.72
CA ASP A 94 -13.77 -21.16 5.27
C ASP A 94 -12.70 -21.69 6.21
N ARG A 95 -12.01 -20.79 6.91
CA ARG A 95 -11.00 -21.12 7.93
C ARG A 95 -11.56 -21.23 9.35
N GLY A 96 -12.88 -21.01 9.53
CA GLY A 96 -13.54 -21.11 10.82
C GLY A 96 -13.13 -20.03 11.81
N MET A 97 -12.76 -18.82 11.31
CA MET A 97 -12.41 -17.71 12.18
C MET A 97 -13.70 -17.04 12.72
N ASP A 98 -13.68 -16.68 13.99
CA ASP A 98 -14.81 -16.06 14.72
C ASP A 98 -14.73 -14.53 14.76
N TYR A 99 -13.75 -13.94 14.09
CA TYR A 99 -13.55 -12.49 13.98
C TYR A 99 -13.77 -12.01 12.53
N SER A 100 -13.98 -10.70 12.40
CA SER A 100 -14.11 -10.00 11.11
C SER A 100 -12.81 -9.29 10.72
N ALA A 101 -12.77 -8.76 9.50
CA ALA A 101 -11.71 -7.88 9.02
C ALA A 101 -12.20 -6.43 8.93
N GLU A 102 -11.32 -5.47 9.24
CA GLU A 102 -11.52 -4.05 8.98
C GLU A 102 -10.61 -3.62 7.83
N LEU A 103 -11.19 -2.91 6.84
CA LEU A 103 -10.46 -2.40 5.68
C LEU A 103 -10.42 -0.87 5.73
N HIS A 104 -9.22 -0.32 5.59
CA HIS A 104 -9.00 1.12 5.58
C HIS A 104 -8.10 1.50 4.40
N ILE A 105 -8.54 2.48 3.61
CA ILE A 105 -7.71 3.09 2.56
C ILE A 105 -7.24 4.46 3.08
N GLY A 106 -5.93 4.66 3.14
CA GLY A 106 -5.36 5.89 3.69
C GLY A 106 -3.85 5.98 3.51
N THR A 107 -3.25 6.94 4.21
CA THR A 107 -1.79 7.12 4.24
C THR A 107 -1.23 6.57 5.54
N TYR A 108 -0.29 5.62 5.44
CA TYR A 108 0.30 4.93 6.58
C TYR A 108 1.82 4.90 6.49
N ASP A 109 2.48 4.77 7.64
CA ASP A 109 3.92 4.57 7.73
C ASP A 109 4.27 3.12 7.38
N PHE A 110 5.24 2.96 6.49
CA PHE A 110 5.78 1.67 6.08
C PHE A 110 7.27 1.61 6.40
N PRO A 111 7.79 0.46 6.83
CA PRO A 111 9.22 0.22 6.93
C PRO A 111 9.83 0.10 5.53
N ASP A 112 11.15 0.22 5.46
CA ASP A 112 11.91 -0.17 4.28
C ASP A 112 11.71 -1.65 3.94
N ARG A 113 11.57 -1.95 2.67
CA ARG A 113 11.39 -3.30 2.13
C ARG A 113 12.04 -3.39 0.76
N GLU A 114 12.66 -4.53 0.51
CA GLU A 114 13.23 -4.85 -0.79
C GLU A 114 12.35 -5.86 -1.50
N TYR A 115 12.05 -5.60 -2.78
CA TYR A 115 11.30 -6.47 -3.66
C TYR A 115 12.06 -6.54 -4.99
N GLY A 116 12.51 -7.75 -5.37
CA GLY A 116 13.24 -7.99 -6.62
C GLY A 116 14.49 -7.13 -6.79
N GLY A 117 15.28 -6.97 -5.74
CA GLY A 117 16.49 -6.15 -5.76
C GLY A 117 16.25 -4.63 -5.76
N ARG A 118 14.99 -4.18 -5.69
CA ARG A 118 14.62 -2.77 -5.58
C ARG A 118 14.20 -2.43 -4.15
N LEU A 119 14.88 -1.46 -3.55
CA LEU A 119 14.53 -0.93 -2.22
C LEU A 119 13.35 0.04 -2.34
N TYR A 120 12.33 -0.20 -1.52
CA TYR A 120 11.23 0.73 -1.22
C TYR A 120 11.49 1.30 0.17
N PRO A 121 11.89 2.57 0.27
CA PRO A 121 12.33 3.15 1.54
C PRO A 121 11.21 3.22 2.57
N ALA A 122 11.59 3.29 3.84
CA ALA A 122 10.64 3.63 4.90
C ALA A 122 10.04 5.01 4.64
N GLY A 123 8.73 5.14 4.83
CA GLY A 123 8.03 6.39 4.55
C GLY A 123 6.52 6.27 4.59
N ARG A 124 5.85 7.34 4.19
CA ARG A 124 4.39 7.42 4.16
C ARG A 124 3.88 7.11 2.77
N TYR A 125 3.01 6.10 2.68
CA TYR A 125 2.44 5.61 1.42
C TYR A 125 0.92 5.57 1.49
N GLN A 126 0.27 5.80 0.36
CA GLN A 126 -1.12 5.42 0.16
C GLN A 126 -1.21 3.90 0.19
N ALA A 127 -2.16 3.36 0.96
CA ALA A 127 -2.26 1.91 1.10
C ALA A 127 -3.67 1.43 1.46
N LEU A 128 -3.95 0.18 1.10
CA LEU A 128 -4.98 -0.63 1.71
C LEU A 128 -4.41 -1.28 2.98
N ARG A 129 -5.02 -0.98 4.14
CA ARG A 129 -4.72 -1.62 5.41
C ARG A 129 -5.88 -2.53 5.80
N VAL A 130 -5.58 -3.80 6.06
CA VAL A 130 -6.52 -4.81 6.49
C VAL A 130 -6.13 -5.28 7.89
N ILE A 131 -7.05 -5.17 8.83
CA ILE A 131 -6.87 -5.57 10.23
C ILE A 131 -7.77 -6.77 10.48
N LEU A 132 -7.18 -7.90 10.84
CA LEU A 132 -7.91 -9.13 11.17
C LEU A 132 -8.13 -9.20 12.68
N GLY A 133 -9.40 -9.28 13.11
CA GLY A 133 -9.77 -9.36 14.51
C GLY A 133 -9.18 -8.23 15.36
N GLU A 134 -8.37 -8.58 16.36
CA GLU A 134 -7.76 -7.60 17.28
C GLU A 134 -6.52 -6.89 16.69
N GLY A 135 -5.97 -7.37 15.56
CA GLY A 135 -4.82 -6.77 14.91
C GLY A 135 -3.53 -6.77 15.76
N LYS A 136 -3.37 -7.76 16.64
CA LYS A 136 -2.23 -7.86 17.56
C LYS A 136 -1.08 -8.75 17.06
N GLY A 137 -1.27 -9.40 15.90
CA GLY A 137 -0.28 -10.31 15.33
C GLY A 137 0.69 -9.63 14.36
N LYS A 138 1.60 -10.44 13.81
CA LYS A 138 2.64 -10.00 12.86
C LYS A 138 2.03 -9.45 11.57
N ASN A 139 2.67 -8.42 11.07
CA ASN A 139 2.30 -7.69 9.88
C ASN A 139 2.78 -8.39 8.60
N TRP A 140 2.04 -8.21 7.51
CA TRP A 140 2.48 -8.43 6.14
C TRP A 140 2.49 -7.09 5.39
N TRP A 141 3.60 -6.79 4.74
CA TRP A 141 3.81 -5.55 4.01
C TRP A 141 4.04 -5.84 2.53
N CYS A 142 3.36 -5.14 1.64
CA CYS A 142 3.53 -5.33 0.21
C CYS A 142 3.32 -4.06 -0.61
N VAL A 143 3.55 -4.15 -1.94
CA VAL A 143 3.27 -3.11 -2.94
C VAL A 143 2.23 -3.67 -3.91
N MET A 144 1.01 -3.09 -3.92
CA MET A 144 -0.05 -3.44 -4.87
C MET A 144 0.16 -2.79 -6.23
N PHE A 145 0.64 -1.55 -6.26
CA PHE A 145 0.98 -0.90 -7.51
C PHE A 145 2.37 -0.22 -7.39
N PRO A 146 3.28 -0.49 -8.33
CA PRO A 146 3.22 -1.57 -9.34
C PRO A 146 3.03 -2.96 -8.68
N PRO A 147 2.42 -3.94 -9.38
CA PRO A 147 1.98 -5.21 -8.76
C PRO A 147 3.16 -6.13 -8.43
N LEU A 148 3.82 -5.89 -7.31
CA LEU A 148 4.98 -6.64 -6.85
C LEU A 148 4.62 -7.79 -5.91
N CYS A 149 3.47 -7.69 -5.24
CA CYS A 149 2.96 -8.75 -4.35
C CYS A 149 2.76 -10.11 -5.06
N ILE A 150 2.43 -10.06 -6.35
CA ILE A 150 2.13 -11.25 -7.16
C ILE A 150 3.40 -12.09 -7.43
N LEU A 151 4.57 -11.48 -7.24
CA LEU A 151 5.87 -12.07 -7.60
C LEU A 151 6.62 -12.62 -6.39
N GLU A 152 6.11 -12.39 -5.17
CA GLU A 152 6.71 -12.93 -3.96
C GLU A 152 6.14 -14.31 -3.61
N GLY A 153 6.98 -15.34 -3.62
CA GLY A 153 6.70 -16.63 -3.02
C GLY A 153 6.55 -16.55 -1.49
N GLU A 154 6.20 -17.66 -0.84
CA GLU A 154 5.92 -17.76 0.61
C GLU A 154 7.02 -17.20 1.53
N ASN A 155 8.24 -17.04 1.03
CA ASN A 155 9.41 -16.59 1.79
C ASN A 155 9.86 -15.16 1.51
N GLY A 156 9.05 -14.34 0.82
CA GLY A 156 9.44 -12.97 0.43
C GLY A 156 10.55 -12.90 -0.62
N LYS A 157 10.85 -14.02 -1.28
CA LYS A 157 11.79 -14.08 -2.41
C LYS A 157 11.00 -14.18 -3.70
N ILE A 158 11.43 -13.44 -4.70
CA ILE A 158 10.89 -13.55 -6.05
C ILE A 158 11.34 -14.88 -6.61
N GLU A 159 10.37 -15.76 -6.91
CA GLU A 159 10.65 -17.10 -7.47
C GLU A 159 11.12 -17.04 -8.93
N ASP A 160 10.93 -15.92 -9.60
CA ASP A 160 11.28 -15.75 -11.01
C ASP A 160 11.68 -14.28 -11.32
N GLU A 161 12.96 -13.95 -11.12
CA GLU A 161 13.53 -12.64 -11.40
C GLU A 161 13.31 -12.21 -12.87
N ALA A 162 13.33 -13.16 -13.81
CA ALA A 162 13.10 -12.86 -15.23
C ALA A 162 11.67 -12.43 -15.53
N LYS A 163 10.68 -12.98 -14.83
CA LYS A 163 9.28 -12.54 -14.91
C LYS A 163 9.08 -11.17 -14.28
N PHE A 164 9.76 -10.91 -13.15
CA PHE A 164 9.74 -9.62 -12.48
C PHE A 164 10.24 -8.50 -13.39
N ASP A 165 11.43 -8.65 -13.96
CA ASP A 165 12.02 -7.67 -14.87
C ASP A 165 11.16 -7.46 -16.13
N SER A 166 10.62 -8.54 -16.69
CA SER A 166 9.72 -8.48 -17.84
C SER A 166 8.43 -7.72 -17.53
N LEU A 167 7.83 -7.94 -16.35
CA LEU A 167 6.61 -7.26 -15.93
C LEU A 167 6.85 -5.77 -15.68
N ILE A 168 7.92 -5.44 -14.95
CA ILE A 168 8.32 -4.04 -14.69
C ILE A 168 8.59 -3.30 -16.00
N MET A 169 9.31 -3.90 -16.94
CA MET A 169 9.57 -3.29 -18.24
C MET A 169 8.30 -3.09 -19.07
N LYS A 170 7.33 -4.01 -18.95
CA LYS A 170 6.02 -3.87 -19.61
C LYS A 170 5.24 -2.70 -19.01
N LEU A 171 5.15 -2.59 -17.67
CA LEU A 171 4.47 -1.52 -16.97
C LEU A 171 5.09 -0.14 -17.28
N ILE A 172 6.42 -0.04 -17.30
CA ILE A 172 7.12 1.19 -17.67
C ILE A 172 6.81 1.60 -19.12
N ARG A 173 6.73 0.64 -20.05
CA ARG A 173 6.37 0.93 -21.45
C ARG A 173 4.92 1.40 -21.59
N GLU A 174 4.00 0.78 -20.86
CA GLU A 174 2.57 1.16 -20.89
C GLU A 174 2.36 2.55 -20.27
N ALA A 175 3.01 2.86 -19.15
CA ALA A 175 2.99 4.19 -18.54
C ALA A 175 3.51 5.27 -19.51
N LYS A 176 4.67 5.05 -20.15
CA LYS A 176 5.22 5.97 -21.17
C LYS A 176 4.37 6.11 -22.41
N LYS A 177 3.57 5.09 -22.76
CA LYS A 177 2.66 5.15 -23.91
C LYS A 177 1.45 6.03 -23.60
N ASN A 178 0.95 5.98 -22.36
CA ASN A 178 -0.18 6.80 -21.91
C ASN A 178 0.22 8.28 -21.80
N GLU A 179 1.41 8.60 -21.27
CA GLU A 179 1.95 9.97 -21.24
C GLU A 179 2.15 10.62 -22.63
N ARG A 180 2.25 9.83 -23.71
CA ARG A 180 2.38 10.32 -25.09
C ARG A 180 1.06 10.43 -25.83
N ALA A 181 -0.03 9.95 -25.25
CA ALA A 181 -1.37 9.95 -25.86
C ALA A 181 -2.26 11.09 -25.34
N GLU A 182 -1.80 11.83 -24.32
CA GLU A 182 -2.35 13.12 -23.85
C GLU A 182 -1.59 14.29 -24.51
#